data_5c5ccfed6606a29919e989a3f0c7562f
#
_entry.id   5c5ccfed6606a29919e989a3f0c7562f
#
_cell.length_a   1.000
_cell.length_b   1.000
_cell.length_c   1.000
_cell.angle_alpha   90.00
_cell.angle_beta   90.00
_cell.angle_gamma   90.00
#
_symmetry.space_group_name_H-M   'P 1'
#
loop_
_entity.id
_entity.type
_entity.pdbx_description
1 polymer ?
#
loop_
_entity_poly.entity_id
_entity_poly.type
_entity_poly.pdbx_seq_one_letter_code
_entity_poly.pdbx_strand_id
1 'polypeptide(L)' 'MRPWRFNELQKSLNGISQKVLTQSLRSMEADGLIIRTVYAEVPPRVEYSLGELGETMRLILDTMEKWGNAYKATLQ' A
#
# COMPACT_ATOMS: atom_id res chain seq x y z
N MET A 1 -0.88 10.43 4.35
CA MET A 1 -1.48 9.09 4.40
C MET A 1 -1.03 8.38 5.67
N ARG A 2 -1.95 7.73 6.38
CA ARG A 2 -1.59 7.07 7.63
C ARG A 2 -0.82 5.77 7.37
N PRO A 3 0.09 5.37 8.29
CA PRO A 3 0.73 4.07 8.20
C PRO A 3 -0.28 2.93 8.37
N TRP A 4 0.01 1.80 7.76
CA TRP A 4 -0.83 0.61 7.82
C TRP A 4 -0.14 -0.51 8.59
N ARG A 5 -0.92 -1.22 9.38
CA ARG A 5 -0.45 -2.46 10.00
C ARG A 5 -0.70 -3.63 9.06
N PHE A 6 0.09 -4.70 9.23
CA PHE A 6 -0.03 -5.91 8.42
C PHE A 6 -1.46 -6.47 8.39
N ASN A 7 -2.10 -6.57 9.55
CA ASN A 7 -3.45 -7.11 9.65
C ASN A 7 -4.47 -6.23 8.91
N GLU A 8 -4.29 -4.93 8.96
CA GLU A 8 -5.15 -3.99 8.24
C GLU A 8 -5.03 -4.16 6.73
N LEU A 9 -3.79 -4.32 6.25
CA LEU A 9 -3.53 -4.56 4.83
C LEU A 9 -4.15 -5.88 4.37
N GLN A 10 -3.99 -6.92 5.17
CA GLN A 10 -4.53 -8.23 4.83
C GLN A 10 -6.04 -8.21 4.72
N LYS A 11 -6.72 -7.53 5.63
CA LYS A 11 -8.17 -7.37 5.59
C LYS A 11 -8.63 -6.57 4.37
N SER A 12 -7.89 -5.52 4.07
CA SER A 12 -8.19 -4.61 2.96
C SER A 12 -8.08 -5.31 1.60
N LEU A 13 -7.20 -6.28 1.48
CA LEU A 13 -6.90 -6.99 0.23
C LEU A 13 -7.70 -8.30 0.07
N ASN A 14 -8.71 -8.50 0.87
CA ASN A 14 -9.74 -9.52 0.66
C ASN A 14 -9.22 -10.90 0.25
N GLY A 15 -8.82 -11.71 1.21
CA GLY A 15 -8.46 -13.10 0.94
C GLY A 15 -7.02 -13.32 0.48
N ILE A 16 -6.19 -12.29 0.46
CA ILE A 16 -4.77 -12.48 0.17
C ILE A 16 -4.15 -13.32 1.29
N SER A 17 -3.31 -14.29 0.91
CA SER A 17 -2.63 -15.11 1.90
C SER A 17 -1.53 -14.32 2.60
N GLN A 18 -1.23 -14.71 3.84
CA GLN A 18 -0.14 -14.09 4.61
C GLN A 18 1.20 -14.20 3.87
N LYS A 19 1.45 -15.35 3.25
CA LYS A 19 2.68 -15.59 2.51
C LYS A 19 2.83 -14.63 1.33
N VAL A 20 1.78 -14.47 0.53
CA VAL A 20 1.79 -13.59 -0.64
C VAL A 20 1.95 -12.14 -0.21
N LEU A 21 1.21 -11.72 0.81
CA LEU A 21 1.32 -10.35 1.32
C LEU A 21 2.72 -10.06 1.84
N THR A 22 3.31 -10.97 2.62
CA THR A 22 4.66 -10.80 3.15
C THR A 22 5.69 -10.66 2.02
N GLN A 23 5.61 -11.52 1.01
CA GLN A 23 6.52 -11.47 -0.13
C GLN A 23 6.37 -10.15 -0.90
N SER A 24 5.14 -9.72 -1.13
CA SER A 24 4.85 -8.48 -1.84
C SER A 24 5.39 -7.26 -1.08
N LEU A 25 5.18 -7.23 0.24
CA LEU A 25 5.67 -6.13 1.08
C LEU A 25 7.20 -6.07 1.08
N ARG A 26 7.87 -7.21 1.16
CA ARG A 26 9.34 -7.26 1.11
C ARG A 26 9.88 -6.76 -0.22
N SER A 27 9.24 -7.15 -1.31
CA SER A 27 9.62 -6.71 -2.64
C SER A 27 9.45 -5.20 -2.79
N MET A 28 8.32 -4.67 -2.34
CA MET A 28 8.05 -3.23 -2.40
C MET A 28 9.00 -2.43 -1.52
N GLU A 29 9.34 -2.95 -0.35
CA GLU A 29 10.31 -2.32 0.54
C GLU A 29 11.69 -2.26 -0.12
N ALA A 30 12.12 -3.36 -0.72
CA ALA A 30 13.40 -3.42 -1.43
C ALA A 30 13.46 -2.43 -2.59
N ASP A 31 12.33 -2.19 -3.24
CA ASP A 31 12.24 -1.24 -4.36
C ASP A 31 12.07 0.21 -3.91
N GLY A 32 11.98 0.46 -2.61
CA GLY A 32 11.83 1.81 -2.08
C GLY A 32 10.40 2.36 -2.17
N LEU A 33 9.42 1.52 -2.48
CA LEU A 33 8.03 1.94 -2.60
C LEU A 33 7.36 2.11 -1.24
N ILE A 34 7.74 1.30 -0.26
CA ILE A 34 7.20 1.38 1.09
C ILE A 34 8.32 1.42 2.12
N ILE A 35 7.98 1.94 3.29
CA ILE A 35 8.86 1.96 4.46
C ILE A 35 8.24 1.08 5.54
N ARG A 36 9.05 0.17 6.07
CA ARG A 36 8.66 -0.69 7.17
C ARG A 36 9.25 -0.13 8.45
N THR A 37 8.40 0.19 9.43
CA THR A 37 8.84 0.72 10.72
C THR A 37 8.51 -0.29 11.81
N VAL A 38 9.52 -0.70 12.56
CA VAL A 38 9.36 -1.63 13.68
C VAL A 38 9.47 -0.86 14.98
N TYR A 39 8.45 -1.00 15.82
CA TYR A 39 8.44 -0.36 17.14
C TYR A 39 8.78 -1.40 18.20
N ALA A 40 9.75 -1.07 19.04
CA ALA A 40 10.19 -1.94 20.14
C ALA A 40 9.19 -1.86 21.29
N GLU A 41 8.09 -2.55 21.10
CA GLU A 41 7.01 -2.65 22.10
C GLU A 41 6.75 -4.10 22.48
N VAL A 42 5.89 -4.32 23.44
CA VAL A 42 5.44 -5.66 23.82
C VAL A 42 3.91 -5.67 23.78
N PRO A 43 3.29 -6.34 22.80
CA PRO A 43 3.92 -7.04 21.67
C PRO A 43 4.53 -6.07 20.64
N PRO A 44 5.51 -6.52 19.85
CA PRO A 44 6.11 -5.66 18.83
C PRO A 44 5.10 -5.19 17.80
N ARG A 45 5.24 -3.95 17.39
CA ARG A 45 4.36 -3.34 16.39
C ARG A 45 5.14 -3.05 15.12
N VAL A 46 4.58 -3.43 13.97
CA VAL A 46 5.16 -3.12 12.66
C VAL A 46 4.15 -2.32 11.86
N GLU A 47 4.59 -1.22 11.29
CA GLU A 47 3.75 -0.38 10.44
C GLU A 47 4.40 -0.20 9.07
N TYR A 48 3.55 -0.08 8.05
CA TYR A 48 3.97 0.15 6.67
C TYR A 48 3.43 1.47 6.17
N SER A 49 4.29 2.27 5.56
CA SER A 49 3.89 3.55 4.97
C SER A 49 4.50 3.68 3.58
N LEU A 50 3.98 4.61 2.79
CA LEU A 50 4.54 4.85 1.46
C LEU A 50 5.88 5.56 1.60
N GLY A 51 6.89 5.04 0.90
CA GLY A 51 8.16 5.71 0.74
C GLY A 51 8.02 6.87 -0.26
N GLU A 52 9.09 7.62 -0.43
CA GLU A 52 9.10 8.77 -1.34
C GLU A 52 8.66 8.38 -2.75
N LEU A 53 9.21 7.28 -3.28
CA LEU A 53 8.85 6.78 -4.60
C LEU A 53 7.39 6.30 -4.65
N GLY A 54 6.93 5.64 -3.58
CA GLY A 54 5.56 5.18 -3.48
C GLY A 54 4.55 6.33 -3.47
N GLU A 55 4.90 7.43 -2.79
CA GLU A 55 4.06 8.63 -2.77
C GLU A 55 3.91 9.23 -4.17
N THR A 56 4.98 9.26 -4.94
CA THR A 56 4.96 9.73 -6.32
C THR A 56 4.03 8.87 -7.18
N MET A 57 4.15 7.55 -7.05
CA MET A 57 3.29 6.61 -7.77
C MET A 57 1.82 6.77 -7.39
N ARG A 58 1.54 7.03 -6.12
CA ARG A 58 0.19 7.23 -5.64
C ARG A 58 -0.48 8.42 -6.34
N LEU A 59 0.24 9.51 -6.51
CA LEU A 59 -0.28 10.69 -7.22
C LEU A 59 -0.62 10.36 -8.67
N ILE A 60 0.21 9.57 -9.33
CA ILE A 60 -0.03 9.12 -10.69
C ILE A 60 -1.28 8.24 -10.75
N LEU A 61 -1.40 7.30 -9.83
CA LEU A 61 -2.55 6.39 -9.77
C LEU A 61 -3.85 7.14 -9.50
N ASP A 62 -3.83 8.11 -8.59
CA ASP A 62 -4.99 8.94 -8.29
C ASP A 62 -5.44 9.72 -9.53
N THR A 63 -4.50 10.25 -10.29
CA THR A 63 -4.78 10.97 -11.54
C THR A 63 -5.41 10.05 -12.58
N MET A 64 -4.87 8.84 -12.71
CA MET A 64 -5.39 7.83 -13.62
C MET A 64 -6.81 7.41 -13.24
N GLU A 65 -7.08 7.25 -11.95
CA GLU A 65 -8.40 6.90 -11.46
C GLU A 65 -9.42 7.99 -11.80
N LYS A 66 -9.08 9.23 -11.56
CA LYS A 66 -9.95 10.37 -11.90
C LYS A 66 -10.22 10.43 -13.40
N TRP A 67 -9.20 10.23 -14.21
CA TRP A 67 -9.36 10.21 -15.65
C TRP A 67 -10.24 9.05 -16.10
N GLY A 68 -10.04 7.87 -15.54
CA GLY A 68 -10.83 6.69 -15.86
C GLY A 68 -12.31 6.87 -15.50
N ASN A 69 -12.60 7.49 -14.36
CA ASN A 69 -13.98 7.77 -13.95
C ASN A 69 -14.64 8.78 -14.89
N ALA A 70 -13.92 9.81 -15.29
CA ALA A 70 -14.44 10.80 -16.25
C ALA A 70 -14.70 10.15 -17.61
N TYR A 71 -13.81 9.27 -18.05
CA TYR A 71 -13.96 8.54 -19.30
C TYR A 71 -15.19 7.62 -19.29
N LYS A 72 -15.39 6.89 -18.19
CA LYS A 72 -16.56 6.03 -18.03
C LYS A 72 -17.85 6.83 -18.07
N ALA A 73 -17.87 7.98 -17.42
CA ALA A 73 -19.04 8.87 -17.44
C ALA A 73 -19.37 9.35 -18.86
N THR A 74 -18.35 9.55 -19.67
CA THR A 74 -18.52 9.96 -21.06
C THR A 74 -19.10 8.85 -21.93
N LEU A 75 -18.77 7.60 -21.61
CA LEU A 75 -19.24 6.43 -22.37
C LEU A 75 -20.68 6.04 -22.04
N GLN A 76 -21.20 6.50 -20.92
CA GLN A 76 -22.56 6.24 -20.47
C GLN A 76 -23.46 7.41 -20.78
#